data_ed84d1a273bd1660b495755f4dc59db9
#
_entry.id   ed84d1a273bd1660b495755f4dc59db9
#
_cell.length_a   1.000
_cell.length_b   1.000
_cell.length_c   1.000
_cell.angle_alpha   90.00
_cell.angle_beta   90.00
_cell.angle_gamma   90.00
#
_symmetry.space_group_name_H-M   'P 1'
#
loop_
_entity.id
_entity.type
_entity.pdbx_description
1 polymer ?
#
loop_
_entity_poly.entity_id
_entity_poly.type
_entity_poly.pdbx_seq_one_letter_code
_entity_poly.pdbx_strand_id
1 'polypeptide(L)'
;MNTILSIFFSLLLTGVASAGSVMLNVKAASENKTADKKKAEVTRAYWLNVRVTNPSGVKLEGVTLKWTLFAANLRRGSDSIVVEKSGDIQISVDANGRYADLTTPKVAFVFTPMHSERKGRSSITVEEAGHRYHGFHVQVQSGDALIGELWSNEALRKQQLK
;
A
#
# COMPACT_ATOMS: atom_id res chain seq x y z
N MET A 1 36.17 23.94 -56.70
CA MET A 1 34.91 24.27 -56.04
C MET A 1 34.65 23.20 -54.99
N ASN A 2 35.00 23.44 -53.73
CA ASN A 2 34.79 22.48 -52.67
C ASN A 2 33.57 22.93 -51.87
N THR A 3 32.49 22.15 -51.96
CA THR A 3 31.25 22.37 -51.22
C THR A 3 31.37 21.68 -49.87
N ILE A 4 31.52 22.46 -48.79
CA ILE A 4 31.52 21.98 -47.42
C ILE A 4 30.06 21.79 -46.97
N LEU A 5 29.66 20.54 -46.77
CA LEU A 5 28.36 20.15 -46.24
C LEU A 5 28.42 20.25 -44.71
N SER A 6 27.88 21.33 -44.16
CA SER A 6 27.72 21.49 -42.72
C SER A 6 26.52 20.67 -42.22
N ILE A 7 26.79 19.57 -41.54
CA ILE A 7 25.77 18.77 -40.85
C ILE A 7 25.52 19.45 -39.47
N PHE A 8 24.39 20.10 -39.36
CA PHE A 8 23.88 20.56 -38.04
C PHE A 8 23.35 19.36 -37.25
N PHE A 9 24.09 18.96 -36.23
CA PHE A 9 23.64 17.96 -35.30
C PHE A 9 22.77 18.68 -34.24
N SER A 10 21.44 18.65 -34.42
CA SER A 10 20.51 19.14 -33.41
C SER A 10 20.46 18.14 -32.25
N LEU A 11 21.18 18.46 -31.18
CA LEU A 11 21.12 17.74 -29.91
C LEU A 11 19.76 18.06 -29.26
N LEU A 12 18.77 17.20 -29.41
CA LEU A 12 17.55 17.24 -28.66
C LEU A 12 17.88 16.83 -27.22
N LEU A 13 18.12 17.81 -26.35
CA LEU A 13 18.06 17.62 -24.91
C LEU A 13 16.59 17.37 -24.54
N THR A 14 16.20 16.12 -24.45
CA THR A 14 14.99 15.74 -23.71
C THR A 14 15.30 15.99 -22.25
N GLY A 15 14.88 17.15 -21.75
CA GLY A 15 14.87 17.43 -20.33
C GLY A 15 13.93 16.41 -19.67
N VAL A 16 14.51 15.46 -18.94
CA VAL A 16 13.78 14.65 -17.97
C VAL A 16 13.33 15.64 -16.90
N ALA A 17 12.08 16.10 -17.00
CA ALA A 17 11.45 16.81 -15.90
C ALA A 17 11.45 15.84 -14.72
N SER A 18 12.31 16.05 -13.75
CA SER A 18 12.27 15.40 -12.46
C SER A 18 10.91 15.70 -11.88
N ALA A 19 9.97 14.77 -11.99
CA ALA A 19 8.70 14.86 -11.29
C ALA A 19 9.04 15.01 -9.82
N GLY A 20 8.73 16.17 -9.23
CA GLY A 20 9.04 16.46 -7.85
C GLY A 20 8.47 15.37 -6.95
N SER A 21 9.25 14.94 -5.98
CA SER A 21 8.80 13.96 -5.01
C SER A 21 7.60 14.48 -4.22
N VAL A 22 6.58 13.65 -4.04
CA VAL A 22 5.44 13.95 -3.17
C VAL A 22 5.74 13.50 -1.74
N MET A 23 5.07 14.15 -0.77
CA MET A 23 5.09 13.73 0.63
C MET A 23 3.86 12.88 0.92
N LEU A 24 4.08 11.70 1.50
CA LEU A 24 3.02 10.76 1.87
C LEU A 24 2.81 10.74 3.39
N ASN A 25 1.56 10.87 3.81
CA ASN A 25 1.14 10.57 5.17
C ASN A 25 0.02 9.54 5.10
N VAL A 26 0.28 8.34 5.63
CA VAL A 26 -0.64 7.20 5.55
C VAL A 26 -0.95 6.70 6.95
N LYS A 27 -2.23 6.55 7.24
CA LYS A 27 -2.72 5.99 8.51
C LYS A 27 -3.64 4.81 8.21
N ALA A 28 -3.29 3.64 8.72
CA ALA A 28 -4.21 2.51 8.72
C ALA A 28 -5.28 2.74 9.79
N ALA A 29 -6.53 2.53 9.41
CA ALA A 29 -7.69 2.55 10.29
C ALA A 29 -8.37 1.18 10.29
N SER A 30 -9.08 0.85 11.36
CA SER A 30 -9.77 -0.43 11.46
C SER A 30 -11.08 -0.32 12.23
N GLU A 31 -12.00 -1.23 11.91
CA GLU A 31 -13.22 -1.45 12.66
C GLU A 31 -13.44 -2.95 12.90
N ASN A 32 -13.97 -3.30 14.07
CA ASN A 32 -14.42 -4.67 14.34
C ASN A 32 -15.79 -4.85 13.68
N LYS A 33 -15.91 -5.81 12.76
CA LYS A 33 -17.22 -6.32 12.38
C LYS A 33 -17.60 -7.31 13.46
N THR A 34 -18.79 -7.18 14.00
CA THR A 34 -19.31 -7.96 15.14
C THR A 34 -19.05 -9.45 14.92
N ALA A 35 -18.18 -10.01 15.72
CA ALA A 35 -17.96 -11.45 15.73
C ALA A 35 -19.25 -12.11 16.23
N ASP A 36 -19.70 -13.15 15.58
CA ASP A 36 -20.71 -14.05 16.15
C ASP A 36 -20.12 -14.61 17.44
N LYS A 37 -20.71 -14.25 18.59
CA LYS A 37 -20.22 -14.65 19.93
C LYS A 37 -20.09 -16.18 20.09
N LYS A 38 -20.67 -16.96 19.17
CA LYS A 38 -20.58 -18.42 19.14
C LYS A 38 -19.39 -18.94 18.35
N LYS A 39 -18.70 -18.08 17.57
CA LYS A 39 -17.51 -18.45 16.80
C LYS A 39 -16.31 -17.70 17.35
N ALA A 40 -15.22 -18.42 17.58
CA ALA A 40 -13.94 -17.81 17.95
C ALA A 40 -13.33 -16.96 16.82
N GLU A 41 -13.97 -16.94 15.66
CA GLU A 41 -13.55 -16.19 14.47
C GLU A 41 -13.75 -14.69 14.67
N VAL A 42 -12.73 -13.92 14.36
CA VAL A 42 -12.71 -12.45 14.39
C VAL A 42 -12.63 -11.92 12.99
N THR A 43 -13.59 -11.08 12.61
CA THR A 43 -13.52 -10.30 11.38
C THR A 43 -13.22 -8.84 11.71
N ARG A 44 -12.14 -8.29 11.16
CA ARG A 44 -11.76 -6.89 11.30
C ARG A 44 -11.54 -6.27 9.93
N ALA A 45 -12.21 -5.16 9.64
CA ALA A 45 -11.99 -4.43 8.41
C ALA A 45 -10.87 -3.39 8.60
N TYR A 46 -10.00 -3.26 7.60
CA TYR A 46 -8.93 -2.27 7.54
C TYR A 46 -9.03 -1.45 6.27
N TRP A 47 -8.63 -0.20 6.34
CA TRP A 47 -8.47 0.72 5.21
C TRP A 47 -7.35 1.71 5.50
N LEU A 48 -6.90 2.42 4.45
CA LEU A 48 -5.89 3.45 4.56
C LEU A 48 -6.52 4.82 4.34
N ASN A 49 -6.21 5.76 5.23
CA ASN A 49 -6.39 7.18 5.01
C ASN A 49 -5.06 7.73 4.54
N VAL A 50 -5.02 8.24 3.31
CA VAL A 50 -3.80 8.68 2.64
C VAL A 50 -3.90 10.16 2.35
N ARG A 51 -2.88 10.92 2.76
CA ARG A 51 -2.67 12.29 2.33
C ARG A 51 -1.45 12.34 1.42
N VAL A 52 -1.64 12.85 0.22
CA VAL A 52 -0.59 13.10 -0.76
C VAL A 52 -0.40 14.60 -0.86
N THR A 53 0.76 15.12 -0.45
CA THR A 53 1.09 16.55 -0.53
C THR A 53 2.09 16.77 -1.65
N ASN A 54 1.80 17.75 -2.50
CA ASN A 54 2.66 18.16 -3.60
C ASN A 54 3.44 19.44 -3.23
N PRO A 55 4.73 19.34 -2.86
CA PRO A 55 5.54 20.50 -2.55
C PRO A 55 6.02 21.27 -3.78
N SER A 56 5.86 20.71 -4.98
CA SER A 56 6.36 21.33 -6.22
C SER A 56 5.52 22.54 -6.63
N GLY A 57 6.08 23.42 -7.45
CA GLY A 57 5.38 24.53 -8.05
C GLY A 57 4.49 24.17 -9.23
N VAL A 58 4.37 22.88 -9.57
CA VAL A 58 3.60 22.38 -10.72
C VAL A 58 2.50 21.45 -10.24
N LYS A 59 1.29 21.63 -10.76
CA LYS A 59 0.16 20.72 -10.52
C LYS A 59 0.48 19.33 -11.05
N LEU A 60 0.17 18.30 -10.29
CA LEU A 60 0.26 16.89 -10.68
C LEU A 60 -1.12 16.41 -11.11
N GLU A 61 -1.24 16.05 -12.39
CA GLU A 61 -2.47 15.51 -12.99
C GLU A 61 -2.26 14.06 -13.43
N GLY A 62 -3.33 13.25 -13.36
CA GLY A 62 -3.30 11.87 -13.82
C GLY A 62 -2.31 10.99 -13.06
N VAL A 63 -2.07 11.31 -11.80
CA VAL A 63 -1.17 10.54 -10.94
C VAL A 63 -1.91 9.34 -10.40
N THR A 64 -1.26 8.17 -10.40
CA THR A 64 -1.83 6.93 -9.87
C THR A 64 -1.28 6.64 -8.47
N LEU A 65 -2.19 6.53 -7.49
CA LEU A 65 -1.87 6.01 -6.18
C LEU A 65 -2.16 4.52 -6.17
N LYS A 66 -1.13 3.69 -5.98
CA LYS A 66 -1.23 2.24 -5.80
C LYS A 66 -1.12 1.91 -4.32
N TRP A 67 -1.98 1.03 -3.85
CA TRP A 67 -1.97 0.59 -2.46
C TRP A 67 -2.07 -0.92 -2.35
N THR A 68 -1.45 -1.47 -1.31
CA THR A 68 -1.46 -2.90 -1.01
C THR A 68 -1.60 -3.08 0.49
N LEU A 69 -2.50 -3.97 0.91
CA LEU A 69 -2.63 -4.45 2.28
C LEU A 69 -2.10 -5.87 2.37
N PHE A 70 -1.30 -6.13 3.40
CA PHE A 70 -0.68 -7.42 3.65
C PHE A 70 -1.27 -8.10 4.86
N ALA A 71 -1.39 -9.42 4.78
CA ALA A 71 -1.79 -10.29 5.87
C ALA A 71 -0.65 -11.22 6.29
N ALA A 72 -0.55 -11.47 7.57
CA ALA A 72 0.16 -12.64 8.08
C ALA A 72 -0.76 -13.85 7.99
N ASN A 73 -0.30 -14.90 7.31
CA ASN A 73 -0.98 -16.19 7.28
C ASN A 73 -0.69 -16.93 8.59
N LEU A 74 -1.72 -17.12 9.42
CA LEU A 74 -1.63 -17.71 10.75
C LEU A 74 -1.70 -19.25 10.74
N ARG A 75 -1.49 -19.88 9.61
CA ARG A 75 -1.46 -21.33 9.55
C ARG A 75 -0.19 -21.86 10.23
N ARG A 76 -0.31 -22.86 11.08
CA ARG A 76 0.82 -23.51 11.79
C ARG A 76 1.99 -23.78 10.85
N GLY A 77 3.19 -23.32 11.24
CA GLY A 77 4.42 -23.47 10.44
C GLY A 77 4.50 -22.58 9.19
N SER A 78 3.61 -21.60 9.05
CA SER A 78 3.63 -20.61 7.98
C SER A 78 3.86 -19.22 8.56
N ASP A 79 5.07 -18.70 8.41
CA ASP A 79 5.40 -17.28 8.68
C ASP A 79 5.24 -16.42 7.41
N SER A 80 4.41 -16.88 6.46
CA SER A 80 4.27 -16.21 5.18
C SER A 80 3.40 -14.95 5.28
N ILE A 81 3.90 -13.87 4.67
CA ILE A 81 3.13 -12.66 4.43
C ILE A 81 2.59 -12.72 3.01
N VAL A 82 1.29 -12.50 2.88
CA VAL A 82 0.58 -12.54 1.62
C VAL A 82 -0.06 -11.20 1.31
N VAL A 83 -0.25 -10.90 0.03
CA VAL A 83 -1.08 -9.77 -0.42
C VAL A 83 -2.53 -10.13 -0.20
N GLU A 84 -3.21 -9.42 0.71
CA GLU A 84 -4.64 -9.61 0.95
C GLU A 84 -5.47 -8.86 -0.08
N LYS A 85 -5.10 -7.62 -0.36
CA LYS A 85 -5.77 -6.79 -1.35
C LYS A 85 -4.84 -5.69 -1.86
N SER A 86 -4.99 -5.35 -3.11
CA SER A 86 -4.37 -4.18 -3.74
C SER A 86 -5.37 -3.44 -4.61
N GLY A 87 -5.03 -2.21 -4.99
CA GLY A 87 -5.84 -1.40 -5.90
C GLY A 87 -5.15 -0.10 -6.27
N ASP A 88 -5.73 0.56 -7.25
CA ASP A 88 -5.23 1.82 -7.82
C ASP A 88 -6.31 2.89 -7.72
N ILE A 89 -5.90 4.14 -7.46
CA ILE A 89 -6.77 5.32 -7.39
C ILE A 89 -6.10 6.42 -8.21
N GLN A 90 -6.84 6.99 -9.17
CA GLN A 90 -6.39 8.18 -9.91
C GLN A 90 -6.60 9.42 -9.06
N ILE A 91 -5.56 10.25 -8.97
CA ILE A 91 -5.58 11.49 -8.21
C ILE A 91 -5.00 12.65 -8.99
N SER A 92 -5.38 13.87 -8.59
CA SER A 92 -4.73 15.11 -9.00
C SER A 92 -4.42 15.91 -7.75
N VAL A 93 -3.25 16.51 -7.70
CA VAL A 93 -2.80 17.31 -6.55
C VAL A 93 -2.28 18.66 -7.04
N ASP A 94 -2.88 19.74 -6.55
CA ASP A 94 -2.48 21.10 -6.89
C ASP A 94 -1.04 21.38 -6.40
N ALA A 95 -0.43 22.41 -6.98
CA ALA A 95 0.92 22.85 -6.67
C ALA A 95 1.03 23.53 -5.29
N ASN A 96 2.26 23.86 -4.90
CA ASN A 96 2.59 24.72 -3.75
C ASN A 96 2.13 24.19 -2.39
N GLY A 97 2.40 22.92 -2.11
CA GLY A 97 2.10 22.30 -0.82
C GLY A 97 0.63 21.94 -0.62
N ARG A 98 -0.20 22.02 -1.66
CA ARG A 98 -1.56 21.49 -1.63
C ARG A 98 -1.55 19.99 -1.49
N TYR A 99 -2.64 19.44 -0.98
CA TYR A 99 -2.76 18.01 -0.74
C TYR A 99 -4.09 17.45 -1.26
N ALA A 100 -4.09 16.17 -1.54
CA ALA A 100 -5.28 15.36 -1.77
C ALA A 100 -5.40 14.34 -0.63
N ASP A 101 -6.58 14.30 -0.01
CA ASP A 101 -6.96 13.29 0.98
C ASP A 101 -7.81 12.22 0.31
N LEU A 102 -7.51 10.97 0.57
CA LEU A 102 -8.25 9.84 0.01
C LEU A 102 -8.32 8.68 1.01
N THR A 103 -9.31 7.83 0.82
CA THR A 103 -9.53 6.65 1.66
C THR A 103 -9.67 5.44 0.75
N THR A 104 -8.91 4.38 1.02
CA THR A 104 -9.03 3.13 0.27
C THR A 104 -10.31 2.38 0.67
N PRO A 105 -10.80 1.46 -0.18
CA PRO A 105 -11.88 0.55 0.20
C PRO A 105 -11.53 -0.23 1.46
N LYS A 106 -12.56 -0.54 2.27
CA LYS A 106 -12.43 -1.41 3.44
C LYS A 106 -12.21 -2.86 3.02
N VAL A 107 -11.19 -3.49 3.59
CA VAL A 107 -10.82 -4.89 3.34
C VAL A 107 -10.99 -5.69 4.62
N ALA A 108 -11.74 -6.78 4.56
CA ALA A 108 -11.99 -7.64 5.70
C ALA A 108 -10.86 -8.65 5.87
N PHE A 109 -10.32 -8.73 7.08
CA PHE A 109 -9.36 -9.75 7.52
C PHE A 109 -10.09 -10.68 8.47
N VAL A 110 -10.01 -11.97 8.19
CA VAL A 110 -10.70 -13.01 8.95
C VAL A 110 -9.68 -13.94 9.57
N PHE A 111 -9.69 -14.06 10.90
CA PHE A 111 -8.78 -14.94 11.61
C PHE A 111 -9.41 -15.49 12.89
N THR A 112 -8.94 -16.65 13.30
CA THR A 112 -9.26 -17.27 14.58
C THR A 112 -8.05 -17.14 15.48
N PRO A 113 -8.12 -16.39 16.61
CA PRO A 113 -7.05 -16.34 17.59
C PRO A 113 -6.89 -17.69 18.29
N MET A 114 -5.70 -17.99 18.78
CA MET A 114 -5.48 -19.15 19.62
C MET A 114 -6.37 -19.09 20.85
N HIS A 115 -7.11 -20.15 21.12
CA HIS A 115 -8.03 -20.25 22.26
C HIS A 115 -8.15 -21.68 22.76
N SER A 116 -8.70 -21.84 23.96
CA SER A 116 -8.98 -23.15 24.54
C SER A 116 -10.45 -23.49 24.45
N GLU A 117 -10.77 -24.66 23.94
CA GLU A 117 -12.12 -25.20 23.93
C GLU A 117 -12.27 -26.35 24.93
N ARG A 118 -13.37 -26.36 25.69
CA ARG A 118 -13.69 -27.44 26.60
C ARG A 118 -14.41 -28.55 25.82
N LYS A 119 -13.83 -29.74 25.78
CA LYS A 119 -14.40 -30.93 25.13
C LYS A 119 -14.62 -32.02 26.17
N GLY A 120 -15.83 -32.04 26.74
CA GLY A 120 -16.16 -32.91 27.89
C GLY A 120 -15.37 -32.52 29.14
N ARG A 121 -14.53 -33.45 29.65
CA ARG A 121 -13.65 -33.23 30.82
C ARG A 121 -12.27 -32.71 30.45
N SER A 122 -11.95 -32.65 29.17
CA SER A 122 -10.64 -32.21 28.64
C SER A 122 -10.74 -30.81 28.07
N SER A 123 -9.61 -30.09 28.05
CA SER A 123 -9.43 -28.84 27.33
C SER A 123 -8.51 -29.10 26.15
N ILE A 124 -8.88 -28.63 24.96
CA ILE A 124 -8.04 -28.65 23.78
C ILE A 124 -7.65 -27.22 23.39
N THR A 125 -6.43 -27.04 22.93
CA THR A 125 -5.99 -25.77 22.36
C THR A 125 -6.32 -25.76 20.89
N VAL A 126 -7.09 -24.78 20.45
CA VAL A 126 -7.31 -24.48 19.03
C VAL A 126 -6.25 -23.49 18.63
N GLU A 127 -5.47 -23.85 17.61
CA GLU A 127 -4.40 -22.99 17.10
C GLU A 127 -4.98 -21.80 16.32
N GLU A 128 -4.22 -20.70 16.24
CA GLU A 128 -4.59 -19.57 15.40
C GLU A 128 -4.59 -19.95 13.91
N ALA A 129 -5.51 -19.37 13.16
CA ALA A 129 -5.66 -19.62 11.73
C ALA A 129 -6.25 -18.41 11.00
N GLY A 130 -6.08 -18.36 9.69
CA GLY A 130 -6.63 -17.30 8.84
C GLY A 130 -5.63 -16.19 8.54
N HIS A 131 -6.16 -15.02 8.17
CA HIS A 131 -5.38 -13.88 7.72
C HIS A 131 -5.53 -12.71 8.69
N ARG A 132 -4.45 -12.34 9.39
CA ARG A 132 -4.38 -11.18 10.28
C ARG A 132 -3.63 -10.05 9.59
N TYR A 133 -4.18 -8.83 9.67
CA TYR A 133 -3.51 -7.65 9.12
C TYR A 133 -2.06 -7.55 9.61
N HIS A 134 -1.13 -7.32 8.67
CA HIS A 134 0.30 -7.23 8.94
C HIS A 134 0.90 -5.87 8.60
N GLY A 135 0.38 -5.21 7.57
CA GLY A 135 0.89 -3.90 7.16
C GLY A 135 0.40 -3.46 5.80
N PHE A 136 1.00 -2.40 5.28
CA PHE A 136 0.66 -1.83 3.99
C PHE A 136 1.88 -1.32 3.23
N HIS A 137 1.67 -1.14 1.93
CA HIS A 137 2.55 -0.43 1.01
C HIS A 137 1.72 0.54 0.16
N VAL A 138 2.22 1.77 -0.02
CA VAL A 138 1.60 2.79 -0.86
C VAL A 138 2.66 3.38 -1.77
N GLN A 139 2.33 3.51 -3.05
CA GLN A 139 3.15 4.14 -4.08
C GLN A 139 2.35 5.21 -4.80
N VAL A 140 3.02 6.28 -5.21
CA VAL A 140 2.46 7.32 -6.08
C VAL A 140 3.31 7.37 -7.35
N GLN A 141 2.66 7.22 -8.50
CA GLN A 141 3.28 7.18 -9.81
C GLN A 141 2.73 8.28 -10.72
N SER A 142 3.61 8.92 -11.47
CA SER A 142 3.27 9.85 -12.55
C SER A 142 3.76 9.22 -13.86
N GLY A 143 2.83 8.67 -14.65
CA GLY A 143 3.19 7.75 -15.72
C GLY A 143 3.98 6.55 -15.15
N ASP A 144 5.16 6.29 -15.69
CA ASP A 144 6.04 5.21 -15.23
C ASP A 144 6.98 5.62 -14.09
N ALA A 145 7.00 6.90 -13.72
CA ALA A 145 7.89 7.42 -12.69
C ALA A 145 7.30 7.25 -11.30
N LEU A 146 8.03 6.59 -10.39
CA LEU A 146 7.71 6.54 -8.97
C LEU A 146 8.08 7.88 -8.32
N ILE A 147 7.11 8.62 -7.82
CA ILE A 147 7.28 9.95 -7.22
C ILE A 147 7.04 9.98 -5.70
N GLY A 148 6.56 8.88 -5.14
CA GLY A 148 6.39 8.71 -3.70
C GLY A 148 6.18 7.25 -3.32
N GLU A 149 6.74 6.84 -2.19
CA GLU A 149 6.61 5.48 -1.67
C GLU A 149 6.60 5.48 -0.15
N LEU A 150 5.74 4.66 0.45
CA LEU A 150 5.70 4.46 1.89
C LEU A 150 5.34 3.01 2.24
N TRP A 151 6.16 2.40 3.07
CA TRP A 151 5.92 1.10 3.71
C TRP A 151 5.51 1.28 5.17
N SER A 152 4.60 0.49 5.66
CA SER A 152 4.17 0.52 7.06
C SER A 152 5.30 0.18 8.04
N ASN A 153 6.26 -0.66 7.60
CA ASN A 153 7.47 -0.97 8.35
C ASN A 153 8.58 -1.49 7.42
N GLU A 154 9.81 -1.33 7.85
CA GLU A 154 11.01 -1.70 7.07
C GLU A 154 11.20 -3.23 6.94
N ALA A 155 10.73 -4.00 7.89
CA ALA A 155 10.82 -5.47 7.84
C ALA A 155 9.96 -6.02 6.70
N LEU A 156 8.74 -5.49 6.54
CA LEU A 156 7.84 -5.84 5.44
C LEU A 156 8.46 -5.49 4.09
N ARG A 157 9.05 -4.30 3.97
CA ARG A 157 9.76 -3.86 2.76
C ARG A 157 10.86 -4.85 2.37
N LYS A 158 11.73 -5.21 3.29
CA LYS A 158 12.84 -6.15 3.05
C LYS A 158 12.36 -7.55 2.65
N GLN A 159 11.22 -7.98 3.17
CA GLN A 159 10.65 -9.29 2.87
C GLN A 159 10.02 -9.35 1.47
N GLN A 160 9.46 -8.26 1.00
CA GLN A 160 8.80 -8.19 -0.32
C GLN A 160 9.77 -7.90 -1.48
N LEU A 161 10.99 -7.43 -1.18
CA LEU A 161 12.02 -7.14 -2.18
C LEU A 161 13.02 -8.31 -2.39
N LYS A 162 12.83 -9.46 -1.72
CA LYS A 162 13.61 -10.70 -1.92
C LYS A 162 12.98 -11.59 -2.98
#